data_cdb7b4ca8d277ebfa74074e94b179c39
#
_entry.id   cdb7b4ca8d277ebfa74074e94b179c39
#
_cell.length_a   1.000
_cell.length_b   1.000
_cell.length_c   1.000
_cell.angle_alpha   90.00
_cell.angle_beta   90.00
_cell.angle_gamma   90.00
#
_symmetry.space_group_name_H-M   'P 1'
#
loop_
_entity.id
_entity.type
_entity.pdbx_description
1 polymer ?
#
loop_
_entity_poly.entity_id
_entity_poly.type
_entity_poly.pdbx_seq_one_letter_code
_entity_poly.pdbx_strand_id
1 'polypeptide(L)'
;MTRRSDIRRERSRKQGCLLALGVAAFLPLAGLGARAHADEAFRCELREARGVSPEDAATAAELVCGELRRASGGRGAYGVGLGTLGRIVVVTATREEPAGSVTVQVDGLEEVPTAAPRIADALVRGLGFATTQRVDNLLEGETRPARVKKGSVKFSVGVADVESLGHGARASGFSLGLMYASPRFALPVEMRFAWDDSQYGEKGLSLFSLSVGGRGYLSKRDVSPFVGGGLGILNLDASEGDFSGSGTGYFYGERSGVAFYVEAGVEMLRLHRGRVALVVRADLPTAALRSEAIEAWSYWDESARRSYGQPAYPAQSRYVVPLTIGVSVAF
;
A
#
# COMPACT_ATOMS: atom_id res chain seq x y z
N MET A 1 -5.80 -37.92 -51.95
CA MET A 1 -4.77 -38.10 -50.87
C MET A 1 -5.22 -37.30 -49.66
N THR A 2 -5.89 -37.98 -48.78
CA THR A 2 -6.54 -37.43 -47.57
C THR A 2 -5.63 -37.66 -46.38
N ARG A 3 -5.16 -36.62 -45.73
CA ARG A 3 -4.47 -36.67 -44.44
C ARG A 3 -5.41 -36.12 -43.35
N ARG A 4 -5.98 -37.02 -42.57
CA ARG A 4 -6.66 -36.75 -41.31
C ARG A 4 -5.61 -36.43 -40.25
N SER A 5 -5.70 -35.28 -39.62
CA SER A 5 -4.97 -34.98 -38.41
C SER A 5 -5.92 -35.08 -37.20
N ASP A 6 -5.72 -36.14 -36.42
CA ASP A 6 -6.36 -36.36 -35.12
C ASP A 6 -5.90 -35.31 -34.12
N ILE A 7 -6.81 -34.43 -33.67
CA ILE A 7 -6.58 -33.57 -32.54
C ILE A 7 -7.10 -34.27 -31.28
N ARG A 8 -6.18 -34.79 -30.48
CA ARG A 8 -6.40 -35.33 -29.14
C ARG A 8 -6.98 -34.25 -28.25
N ARG A 9 -8.20 -34.41 -27.80
CA ARG A 9 -8.81 -33.67 -26.71
C ARG A 9 -8.23 -34.15 -25.39
N GLU A 10 -7.37 -33.36 -24.82
CA GLU A 10 -6.90 -33.51 -23.43
C GLU A 10 -7.92 -32.90 -22.47
N ARG A 11 -8.70 -33.75 -21.81
CA ARG A 11 -9.63 -33.35 -20.74
C ARG A 11 -8.85 -33.05 -19.49
N SER A 12 -8.65 -31.76 -19.17
CA SER A 12 -8.19 -31.31 -17.87
C SER A 12 -9.26 -31.54 -16.82
N ARG A 13 -8.99 -32.50 -15.92
CA ARG A 13 -9.79 -32.79 -14.73
C ARG A 13 -9.68 -31.59 -13.76
N LYS A 14 -10.79 -30.90 -13.53
CA LYS A 14 -10.97 -29.98 -12.43
C LYS A 14 -11.03 -30.77 -11.13
N GLN A 15 -9.95 -30.80 -10.37
CA GLN A 15 -9.98 -31.22 -8.97
C GLN A 15 -10.43 -30.03 -8.12
N GLY A 16 -11.68 -30.12 -7.67
CA GLY A 16 -12.22 -29.21 -6.65
C GLY A 16 -11.62 -29.55 -5.29
N CYS A 17 -10.85 -28.63 -4.73
CA CYS A 17 -10.39 -28.73 -3.37
C CYS A 17 -11.47 -28.14 -2.45
N LEU A 18 -12.28 -29.01 -1.85
CA LEU A 18 -13.21 -28.69 -0.75
C LEU A 18 -12.37 -28.46 0.52
N LEU A 19 -12.17 -27.20 0.90
CA LEU A 19 -11.65 -26.83 2.21
C LEU A 19 -12.77 -26.99 3.26
N ALA A 20 -12.76 -28.12 3.96
CA ALA A 20 -13.55 -28.35 5.14
C ALA A 20 -12.97 -27.52 6.29
N LEU A 21 -13.67 -26.45 6.69
CA LEU A 21 -13.43 -25.70 7.93
C LEU A 21 -13.87 -26.57 9.11
N GLY A 22 -12.91 -27.31 9.69
CA GLY A 22 -13.06 -27.96 10.97
C GLY A 22 -12.93 -26.96 12.11
N VAL A 23 -14.05 -26.52 12.66
CA VAL A 23 -14.08 -25.78 13.94
C VAL A 23 -13.81 -26.78 15.06
N ALA A 24 -12.54 -26.90 15.46
CA ALA A 24 -12.17 -27.60 16.69
C ALA A 24 -12.41 -26.65 17.88
N ALA A 25 -13.50 -26.89 18.61
CA ALA A 25 -13.74 -26.28 19.91
C ALA A 25 -12.72 -26.79 20.92
N PHE A 26 -11.64 -26.05 21.13
CA PHE A 26 -10.75 -26.24 22.28
C PHE A 26 -11.37 -25.54 23.48
N LEU A 27 -11.95 -26.32 24.40
CA LEU A 27 -12.20 -25.90 25.75
C LEU A 27 -10.87 -25.79 26.50
N PRO A 28 -10.45 -24.61 26.97
CA PRO A 28 -9.33 -24.54 27.87
C PRO A 28 -9.84 -24.90 29.26
N LEU A 29 -9.37 -26.03 29.80
CA LEU A 29 -9.37 -26.24 31.24
C LEU A 29 -8.56 -25.12 31.88
N ALA A 30 -9.25 -24.12 32.41
CA ALA A 30 -8.67 -23.07 33.20
C ALA A 30 -8.22 -23.66 34.55
N GLY A 31 -6.94 -24.05 34.60
CA GLY A 31 -6.24 -24.25 35.86
C GLY A 31 -6.17 -22.92 36.59
N LEU A 32 -7.00 -22.76 37.62
CA LEU A 32 -7.01 -21.67 38.58
C LEU A 32 -5.68 -21.64 39.34
N GLY A 33 -4.70 -20.95 38.79
CA GLY A 33 -3.51 -20.45 39.44
C GLY A 33 -3.51 -18.94 39.39
N ALA A 34 -4.54 -18.29 39.93
CA ALA A 34 -4.50 -16.86 40.18
C ALA A 34 -3.45 -16.60 41.28
N ARG A 35 -2.17 -16.47 40.85
CA ARG A 35 -1.21 -15.75 41.68
C ARG A 35 -1.73 -14.34 41.77
N ALA A 36 -2.22 -13.98 42.97
CA ALA A 36 -2.46 -12.60 43.35
C ALA A 36 -1.10 -11.86 43.18
N HIS A 37 -0.87 -11.28 42.01
CA HIS A 37 0.14 -10.25 41.86
C HIS A 37 -0.36 -9.10 42.72
N ALA A 38 0.27 -8.91 43.89
CA ALA A 38 0.14 -7.67 44.63
C ALA A 38 0.25 -6.52 43.63
N ASP A 39 -0.69 -5.58 43.70
CA ASP A 39 -0.77 -4.43 42.80
C ASP A 39 0.48 -3.58 43.05
N GLU A 40 1.55 -3.87 42.28
CA GLU A 40 2.85 -3.25 42.47
C GLU A 40 2.75 -1.82 41.92
N ALA A 41 2.66 -0.88 42.88
CA ALA A 41 2.54 0.53 42.58
C ALA A 41 3.69 0.96 41.66
N PHE A 42 3.39 1.75 40.64
CA PHE A 42 4.39 2.30 39.72
C PHE A 42 5.47 3.05 40.51
N ARG A 43 6.71 2.65 40.31
CA ARG A 43 7.90 3.35 40.79
C ARG A 43 8.81 3.64 39.62
N CYS A 44 9.31 4.86 39.55
CA CYS A 44 10.30 5.24 38.56
C CYS A 44 11.21 6.30 39.17
N GLU A 45 12.49 6.06 39.12
CA GLU A 45 13.48 6.94 39.76
C GLU A 45 14.68 7.20 38.85
N LEU A 46 15.29 8.37 38.98
CA LEU A 46 16.58 8.68 38.40
C LEU A 46 17.67 7.94 39.17
N ARG A 47 18.31 6.95 38.55
CA ARG A 47 19.40 6.14 39.18
C ARG A 47 20.78 6.74 39.01
N GLU A 48 21.01 7.36 37.89
CA GLU A 48 22.33 7.88 37.56
C GLU A 48 22.21 9.11 36.65
N ALA A 49 23.02 10.14 36.95
CA ALA A 49 23.21 11.32 36.10
C ALA A 49 24.70 11.65 36.00
N ARG A 50 25.31 11.52 34.82
CA ARG A 50 26.70 11.83 34.58
C ARG A 50 26.86 12.85 33.48
N GLY A 51 27.48 13.99 33.82
CA GLY A 51 27.74 15.08 32.87
C GLY A 51 26.53 15.86 32.41
N VAL A 52 25.38 15.67 33.07
CA VAL A 52 24.13 16.43 32.89
C VAL A 52 23.89 17.25 34.17
N SER A 53 23.33 18.43 34.05
CA SER A 53 22.95 19.19 35.26
C SER A 53 21.89 18.43 36.06
N PRO A 54 21.84 18.51 37.38
CA PRO A 54 20.83 17.80 38.17
C PRO A 54 19.39 18.16 37.80
N GLU A 55 19.14 19.41 37.41
CA GLU A 55 17.85 19.93 37.01
C GLU A 55 17.40 19.34 35.66
N ASP A 56 18.28 19.34 34.67
CA ASP A 56 18.03 18.76 33.35
C ASP A 56 17.84 17.25 33.44
N ALA A 57 18.65 16.57 34.28
CA ALA A 57 18.53 15.16 34.49
C ALA A 57 17.19 14.75 35.14
N ALA A 58 16.74 15.54 36.13
CA ALA A 58 15.44 15.35 36.78
C ALA A 58 14.29 15.53 35.75
N THR A 59 14.34 16.58 34.96
CA THR A 59 13.33 16.85 33.92
C THR A 59 13.30 15.79 32.86
N ALA A 60 14.45 15.33 32.36
CA ALA A 60 14.53 14.25 31.39
C ALA A 60 14.02 12.91 31.95
N ALA A 61 14.37 12.61 33.21
CA ALA A 61 13.88 11.41 33.89
C ALA A 61 12.36 11.46 34.09
N GLU A 62 11.79 12.60 34.47
CA GLU A 62 10.35 12.78 34.61
C GLU A 62 9.61 12.51 33.30
N LEU A 63 10.11 13.01 32.18
CA LEU A 63 9.54 12.75 30.85
C LEU A 63 9.53 11.26 30.52
N VAL A 64 10.67 10.57 30.73
CA VAL A 64 10.77 9.12 30.48
C VAL A 64 9.86 8.34 31.43
N CYS A 65 9.83 8.67 32.72
CA CYS A 65 8.96 8.05 33.70
C CYS A 65 7.47 8.26 33.42
N GLY A 66 7.10 9.44 32.92
CA GLY A 66 5.73 9.74 32.47
C GLY A 66 5.27 8.82 31.34
N GLU A 67 6.11 8.59 30.34
CA GLU A 67 5.82 7.68 29.23
C GLU A 67 5.84 6.21 29.66
N LEU A 68 6.75 5.81 30.56
CA LEU A 68 6.77 4.46 31.14
C LEU A 68 5.48 4.19 31.93
N ARG A 69 5.02 5.14 32.74
CA ARG A 69 3.74 5.01 33.47
C ARG A 69 2.57 4.83 32.51
N ARG A 70 2.53 5.61 31.42
CA ARG A 70 1.48 5.52 30.40
C ARG A 70 1.51 4.17 29.67
N ALA A 71 2.69 3.71 29.26
CA ALA A 71 2.85 2.47 28.50
C ALA A 71 2.60 1.23 29.36
N SER A 72 2.98 1.25 30.65
CA SER A 72 2.82 0.12 31.59
C SER A 72 1.43 0.05 32.25
N GLY A 73 0.56 1.04 32.03
CA GLY A 73 -0.72 1.14 32.74
C GLY A 73 -0.56 1.44 34.23
N GLY A 74 0.54 2.11 34.62
CA GLY A 74 0.80 2.51 35.99
C GLY A 74 1.33 1.41 36.90
N ARG A 75 2.03 0.42 36.36
CA ARG A 75 2.58 -0.73 37.10
C ARG A 75 4.07 -0.93 36.87
N GLY A 76 4.77 -1.49 37.88
CA GLY A 76 6.15 -1.92 37.79
C GLY A 76 7.16 -0.93 38.32
N ALA A 77 8.40 -1.40 38.53
CA ALA A 77 9.53 -0.64 38.99
C ALA A 77 10.54 -0.37 37.85
N TYR A 78 10.87 0.90 37.68
CA TYR A 78 11.73 1.38 36.59
C TYR A 78 12.84 2.27 37.13
N GLY A 79 13.96 2.29 36.43
CA GLY A 79 15.07 3.21 36.69
C GLY A 79 15.48 3.91 35.42
N VAL A 80 15.81 5.19 35.52
CA VAL A 80 16.33 5.99 34.40
C VAL A 80 17.74 6.45 34.70
N GLY A 81 18.66 6.22 33.78
CA GLY A 81 20.03 6.73 33.83
C GLY A 81 20.26 7.70 32.68
N LEU A 82 21.00 8.76 32.94
CA LEU A 82 21.42 9.74 31.94
C LEU A 82 22.94 9.94 32.00
N GLY A 83 23.57 9.98 30.84
CA GLY A 83 24.99 10.27 30.72
C GLY A 83 25.28 11.10 29.48
N THR A 84 26.29 11.98 29.55
CA THR A 84 26.75 12.68 28.35
C THR A 84 28.11 12.17 27.90
N LEU A 85 28.26 12.06 26.58
CA LEU A 85 29.53 11.82 25.93
C LEU A 85 29.75 12.88 24.85
N GLY A 86 30.38 13.99 25.21
CA GLY A 86 30.45 15.17 24.34
C GLY A 86 29.07 15.78 24.12
N ARG A 87 28.59 15.80 22.90
CA ARG A 87 27.24 16.28 22.56
C ARG A 87 26.14 15.22 22.64
N ILE A 88 26.54 13.97 22.73
CA ILE A 88 25.60 12.84 22.73
C ILE A 88 25.11 12.64 24.17
N VAL A 89 23.81 12.54 24.32
CA VAL A 89 23.16 12.13 25.58
C VAL A 89 22.77 10.67 25.47
N VAL A 90 23.19 9.87 26.44
CA VAL A 90 22.82 8.45 26.56
C VAL A 90 21.73 8.34 27.60
N VAL A 91 20.56 7.87 27.19
CA VAL A 91 19.42 7.60 28.06
C VAL A 91 19.30 6.10 28.23
N THR A 92 19.36 5.61 29.46
CA THR A 92 19.18 4.19 29.80
C THR A 92 17.94 4.04 30.67
N ALA A 93 16.98 3.28 30.22
CA ALA A 93 15.84 2.90 31.04
C ALA A 93 15.91 1.43 31.39
N THR A 94 15.67 1.09 32.64
CA THR A 94 15.71 -0.28 33.17
C THR A 94 14.38 -0.65 33.79
N ARG A 95 14.00 -1.91 33.71
CA ARG A 95 12.86 -2.52 34.39
C ARG A 95 13.35 -3.63 35.29
N GLU A 96 12.82 -3.74 36.49
CA GLU A 96 13.25 -4.75 37.45
C GLU A 96 12.61 -6.11 37.21
N GLU A 97 11.28 -6.12 36.99
CA GLU A 97 10.55 -7.37 36.75
C GLU A 97 9.54 -7.24 35.59
N PRO A 98 9.64 -8.11 34.57
CA PRO A 98 10.83 -8.90 34.22
C PRO A 98 12.02 -8.00 33.86
N ALA A 99 13.21 -8.44 34.22
CA ALA A 99 14.43 -7.66 34.02
C ALA A 99 14.62 -7.28 32.53
N GLY A 100 14.85 -6.01 32.28
CA GLY A 100 15.08 -5.50 30.92
C GLY A 100 15.76 -4.14 30.96
N SER A 101 16.46 -3.82 29.88
CA SER A 101 17.07 -2.50 29.72
C SER A 101 17.01 -2.04 28.27
N VAL A 102 16.86 -0.74 28.07
CA VAL A 102 16.90 -0.06 26.77
C VAL A 102 17.85 1.12 26.92
N THR A 103 18.87 1.16 26.09
CA THR A 103 19.82 2.28 26.02
C THR A 103 19.71 2.96 24.66
N VAL A 104 19.57 4.27 24.66
CA VAL A 104 19.38 5.09 23.47
C VAL A 104 20.36 6.25 23.49
N GLN A 105 20.94 6.54 22.35
CA GLN A 105 21.75 7.73 22.12
C GLN A 105 20.92 8.79 21.40
N VAL A 106 20.93 10.01 21.93
CA VAL A 106 20.27 11.18 21.36
C VAL A 106 21.28 12.32 21.17
N ASP A 107 21.09 13.17 20.18
CA ASP A 107 22.05 14.23 19.84
C ASP A 107 22.00 15.42 20.83
N GLY A 108 21.05 15.42 21.77
CA GLY A 108 20.90 16.42 22.84
C GLY A 108 19.70 16.13 23.74
N LEU A 109 19.56 16.85 24.82
CA LEU A 109 18.44 16.72 25.76
C LEU A 109 17.09 17.09 25.12
N GLU A 110 17.08 17.95 24.13
CA GLU A 110 15.91 18.34 23.34
C GLU A 110 15.27 17.18 22.56
N GLU A 111 15.99 16.08 22.36
CA GLU A 111 15.46 14.89 21.72
C GLU A 111 14.82 13.89 22.71
N VAL A 112 15.05 14.03 24.00
CA VAL A 112 14.49 13.14 25.02
C VAL A 112 12.96 13.03 24.92
N PRO A 113 12.18 14.12 24.73
CA PRO A 113 10.73 14.03 24.55
C PRO A 113 10.31 13.15 23.35
N THR A 114 11.12 13.12 22.30
CA THR A 114 10.87 12.26 21.10
C THR A 114 11.29 10.82 21.36
N ALA A 115 12.35 10.59 22.13
CA ALA A 115 12.86 9.26 22.46
C ALA A 115 12.04 8.57 23.55
N ALA A 116 11.51 9.30 24.52
CA ALA A 116 10.83 8.75 25.68
C ALA A 116 9.68 7.80 25.38
N PRO A 117 8.71 8.09 24.47
CA PRO A 117 7.66 7.17 24.10
C PRO A 117 8.21 5.88 23.48
N ARG A 118 9.30 5.96 22.71
CA ARG A 118 9.94 4.81 22.07
C ARG A 118 10.66 3.92 23.07
N ILE A 119 11.36 4.53 24.03
CA ILE A 119 12.00 3.84 25.15
C ILE A 119 10.94 3.08 25.95
N ALA A 120 9.83 3.72 26.27
CA ALA A 120 8.72 3.12 27.00
C ALA A 120 8.11 1.93 26.23
N ASP A 121 7.79 2.11 24.95
CA ASP A 121 7.24 1.03 24.10
C ASP A 121 8.23 -0.14 23.99
N ALA A 122 9.52 0.13 23.82
CA ALA A 122 10.54 -0.90 23.71
C ALA A 122 10.67 -1.70 25.01
N LEU A 123 10.77 -1.01 26.16
CA LEU A 123 11.01 -1.63 27.46
C LEU A 123 9.77 -2.39 27.97
N VAL A 124 8.58 -1.81 27.86
CA VAL A 124 7.35 -2.42 28.37
C VAL A 124 6.88 -3.60 27.51
N ARG A 125 7.02 -3.51 26.20
CA ARG A 125 6.61 -4.58 25.27
C ARG A 125 7.72 -5.57 24.93
N GLY A 126 8.93 -5.36 25.42
CA GLY A 126 10.08 -6.22 25.08
C GLY A 126 10.51 -6.13 23.62
N LEU A 127 10.30 -4.97 22.97
CA LEU A 127 10.62 -4.74 21.57
C LEU A 127 12.03 -4.15 21.44
N GLY A 128 12.71 -4.44 20.34
CA GLY A 128 13.93 -3.70 19.99
C GLY A 128 13.63 -2.22 19.77
N PHE A 129 14.49 -1.31 20.26
CA PHE A 129 14.27 0.15 20.10
C PHE A 129 14.08 0.57 18.64
N ALA A 130 14.83 -0.06 17.71
CA ALA A 130 14.67 0.21 16.27
C ALA A 130 13.28 -0.16 15.73
N THR A 131 12.60 -1.15 16.31
CA THR A 131 11.27 -1.57 15.87
C THR A 131 10.16 -0.60 16.30
N THR A 132 10.45 0.34 17.21
CA THR A 132 9.52 1.38 17.66
C THR A 132 9.55 2.63 16.79
N GLN A 133 10.36 2.66 15.73
CA GLN A 133 10.47 3.77 14.80
C GLN A 133 9.16 4.05 14.07
N ARG A 134 8.82 5.33 13.98
CA ARG A 134 7.68 5.85 13.18
C ARG A 134 8.13 7.13 12.48
N VAL A 135 7.42 7.54 11.45
CA VAL A 135 7.76 8.75 10.67
C VAL A 135 7.78 10.03 11.52
N ASP A 136 7.01 10.08 12.59
CA ASP A 136 6.84 11.24 13.46
C ASP A 136 7.69 11.21 14.74
N ASN A 137 8.41 10.11 15.00
CA ASN A 137 9.22 9.95 16.21
C ASN A 137 10.70 9.61 15.94
N LEU A 138 11.22 9.96 14.77
CA LEU A 138 12.63 9.74 14.43
C LEU A 138 13.52 10.71 15.19
N LEU A 139 14.63 10.20 15.71
CA LEU A 139 15.71 11.00 16.29
C LEU A 139 16.55 11.65 15.19
N GLU A 140 17.27 12.74 15.51
CA GLU A 140 18.06 13.46 14.52
C GLU A 140 19.16 12.60 13.91
N GLY A 141 19.85 11.81 14.72
CA GLY A 141 20.82 10.81 14.25
C GLY A 141 20.24 9.78 13.28
N GLU A 142 18.94 9.44 13.40
CA GLU A 142 18.25 8.53 12.49
C GLU A 142 17.76 9.22 11.21
N THR A 143 17.67 10.55 11.21
CA THR A 143 17.22 11.33 10.03
C THR A 143 18.36 11.71 9.10
N ARG A 144 19.59 11.64 9.59
CA ARG A 144 20.81 11.93 8.80
C ARG A 144 21.06 10.83 7.83
N PRO A 145 20.91 10.47 6.84
CA PRO A 145 21.12 10.82 5.44
C PRO A 145 19.90 10.69 4.52
N ALA A 146 18.76 10.25 4.96
CA ALA A 146 17.71 9.88 4.01
C ALA A 146 16.25 9.99 4.50
N ARG A 147 15.98 10.45 5.72
CA ARG A 147 14.64 10.34 6.34
C ARG A 147 13.93 11.67 6.44
N VAL A 148 12.63 11.67 6.27
CA VAL A 148 11.79 12.86 6.25
C VAL A 148 10.86 12.86 7.47
N LYS A 149 11.07 13.77 8.42
CA LYS A 149 10.20 13.96 9.61
C LYS A 149 8.87 14.65 9.30
N LYS A 150 8.85 15.52 8.28
CA LYS A 150 7.69 16.37 7.90
C LYS A 150 7.19 16.00 6.51
N GLY A 151 6.03 16.47 6.17
CA GLY A 151 5.49 16.31 4.83
C GLY A 151 6.45 16.86 3.76
N SER A 152 6.54 16.17 2.65
CA SER A 152 7.38 16.53 1.51
C SER A 152 6.69 16.22 0.20
N VAL A 153 7.03 17.02 -0.81
CA VAL A 153 6.63 16.70 -2.19
C VAL A 153 7.60 15.66 -2.73
N LYS A 154 7.06 14.65 -3.39
CA LYS A 154 7.79 13.56 -4.01
C LYS A 154 7.34 13.39 -5.44
N PHE A 155 8.29 13.06 -6.30
CA PHE A 155 8.02 12.56 -7.65
C PHE A 155 7.87 11.05 -7.60
N SER A 156 6.91 10.48 -8.33
CA SER A 156 6.70 9.04 -8.39
C SER A 156 6.69 8.54 -9.83
N VAL A 157 7.25 7.36 -10.02
CA VAL A 157 7.16 6.58 -11.26
C VAL A 157 6.72 5.16 -10.92
N GLY A 158 5.96 4.55 -11.81
CA GLY A 158 5.46 3.19 -11.57
C GLY A 158 5.18 2.44 -12.86
N VAL A 159 5.03 1.13 -12.70
CA VAL A 159 4.53 0.22 -13.73
C VAL A 159 3.24 -0.42 -13.24
N ALA A 160 2.34 -0.71 -14.14
CA ALA A 160 1.02 -1.22 -13.81
C ALA A 160 0.47 -2.14 -14.89
N ASP A 161 -0.23 -3.17 -14.46
CA ASP A 161 -1.12 -3.96 -15.29
C ASP A 161 -2.57 -3.55 -15.02
N VAL A 162 -3.32 -3.40 -16.08
CA VAL A 162 -4.74 -3.01 -16.05
C VAL A 162 -5.57 -4.13 -16.64
N GLU A 163 -6.58 -4.58 -15.91
CA GLU A 163 -7.58 -5.52 -16.38
C GLU A 163 -8.95 -4.84 -16.42
N SER A 164 -9.65 -4.94 -17.51
CA SER A 164 -10.99 -4.38 -17.66
C SER A 164 -12.05 -5.34 -17.16
N LEU A 165 -12.64 -5.07 -16.00
CA LEU A 165 -13.79 -5.83 -15.50
C LEU A 165 -15.01 -5.54 -16.38
N GLY A 166 -15.69 -6.61 -16.83
CA GLY A 166 -16.83 -6.54 -17.73
C GLY A 166 -16.47 -6.67 -19.22
N HIS A 167 -15.18 -6.50 -19.59
CA HIS A 167 -14.71 -6.71 -20.96
C HIS A 167 -13.65 -7.83 -21.03
N GLY A 168 -12.81 -7.97 -20.00
CA GLY A 168 -11.78 -9.02 -19.91
C GLY A 168 -10.53 -8.74 -20.76
N ALA A 169 -10.35 -7.51 -21.24
CA ALA A 169 -9.12 -7.08 -21.89
C ALA A 169 -8.06 -6.68 -20.85
N ARG A 170 -6.80 -6.79 -21.22
CA ARG A 170 -5.65 -6.43 -20.40
C ARG A 170 -4.76 -5.44 -21.12
N ALA A 171 -4.10 -4.59 -20.35
CA ALA A 171 -3.10 -3.65 -20.84
C ALA A 171 -2.00 -3.49 -19.81
N SER A 172 -0.77 -3.26 -20.27
CA SER A 172 0.35 -2.93 -19.41
C SER A 172 0.78 -1.49 -19.65
N GLY A 173 1.32 -0.84 -18.62
CA GLY A 173 1.65 0.54 -18.74
C GLY A 173 2.50 1.10 -17.62
N PHE A 174 2.55 2.42 -17.55
CA PHE A 174 3.31 3.14 -16.54
C PHE A 174 2.51 4.29 -15.94
N SER A 175 2.95 4.73 -14.77
CA SER A 175 2.43 5.92 -14.10
C SER A 175 3.53 6.91 -13.77
N LEU A 176 3.18 8.19 -13.80
CA LEU A 176 4.00 9.31 -13.38
C LEU A 176 3.18 10.18 -12.43
N GLY A 177 3.79 10.70 -11.38
CA GLY A 177 3.02 11.50 -10.44
C GLY A 177 3.85 12.40 -9.55
N LEU A 178 3.13 13.32 -8.92
CA LEU A 178 3.61 14.14 -7.82
C LEU A 178 2.75 13.82 -6.60
N MET A 179 3.37 13.70 -5.45
CA MET A 179 2.69 13.36 -4.22
C MET A 179 3.19 14.22 -3.07
N TYR A 180 2.29 14.94 -2.41
CA TYR A 180 2.60 15.48 -1.10
C TYR A 180 2.39 14.37 -0.07
N ALA A 181 3.46 13.95 0.59
CA ALA A 181 3.45 12.87 1.55
C ALA A 181 3.66 13.37 2.98
N SER A 182 2.69 13.11 3.85
CA SER A 182 2.69 13.36 5.29
C SER A 182 2.79 12.03 6.06
N PRO A 183 3.09 12.04 7.37
CA PRO A 183 3.09 10.82 8.19
C PRO A 183 1.76 10.05 8.24
N ARG A 184 0.63 10.72 8.08
CA ARG A 184 -0.71 10.11 8.18
C ARG A 184 -1.46 10.05 6.87
N PHE A 185 -1.14 10.89 5.91
CA PHE A 185 -1.83 10.96 4.63
C PHE A 185 -0.89 11.32 3.49
N ALA A 186 -1.32 11.08 2.27
CA ALA A 186 -0.70 11.61 1.08
C ALA A 186 -1.74 12.18 0.12
N LEU A 187 -1.35 13.15 -0.70
CA LEU A 187 -2.16 13.76 -1.74
C LEU A 187 -1.46 13.52 -3.08
N PRO A 188 -1.78 12.44 -3.79
CA PRO A 188 -1.23 12.16 -5.10
C PRO A 188 -1.94 12.96 -6.20
N VAL A 189 -1.16 13.42 -7.17
CA VAL A 189 -1.59 13.78 -8.52
C VAL A 189 -0.87 12.83 -9.45
N GLU A 190 -1.60 12.01 -10.19
CA GLU A 190 -1.04 10.89 -10.95
C GLU A 190 -1.59 10.86 -12.38
N MET A 191 -0.69 10.64 -13.31
CA MET A 191 -0.97 10.39 -14.71
C MET A 191 -0.60 8.94 -15.02
N ARG A 192 -1.49 8.20 -15.67
CA ARG A 192 -1.29 6.80 -16.04
C ARG A 192 -1.58 6.58 -17.50
N PHE A 193 -0.75 5.73 -18.09
CA PHE A 193 -0.85 5.27 -19.46
C PHE A 193 -0.79 3.75 -19.44
N ALA A 194 -1.71 3.09 -20.11
CA ALA A 194 -1.66 1.67 -20.35
C ALA A 194 -2.18 1.38 -21.76
N TRP A 195 -1.56 0.45 -22.43
CA TRP A 195 -1.98 0.00 -23.75
C TRP A 195 -1.72 -1.50 -23.89
N ASP A 196 -2.52 -2.09 -24.71
CA ASP A 196 -2.35 -3.46 -25.13
C ASP A 196 -1.82 -3.47 -26.56
N ASP A 197 -0.78 -4.26 -26.78
CA ASP A 197 -0.17 -4.49 -28.09
C ASP A 197 -0.76 -5.74 -28.77
N SER A 198 -1.99 -6.13 -28.38
CA SER A 198 -2.63 -7.32 -28.92
C SER A 198 -2.80 -7.24 -30.43
N GLN A 199 -2.31 -8.28 -31.08
CA GLN A 199 -2.47 -8.45 -32.53
C GLN A 199 -3.93 -8.83 -32.86
N TYR A 200 -4.34 -8.56 -34.08
CA TYR A 200 -5.68 -8.76 -34.66
C TYR A 200 -6.45 -9.96 -34.08
N GLY A 201 -7.64 -9.72 -33.55
CA GLY A 201 -8.58 -10.75 -33.09
C GLY A 201 -8.68 -10.93 -31.58
N GLU A 202 -7.89 -10.22 -30.81
CA GLU A 202 -7.96 -10.24 -29.34
C GLU A 202 -8.66 -8.97 -28.79
N LYS A 203 -8.98 -9.01 -27.51
CA LYS A 203 -9.59 -7.88 -26.81
C LYS A 203 -8.52 -6.84 -26.50
N GLY A 204 -8.64 -5.67 -27.09
CA GLY A 204 -7.74 -4.55 -26.87
C GLY A 204 -8.22 -3.62 -25.76
N LEU A 205 -7.28 -2.98 -25.07
CA LEU A 205 -7.52 -1.96 -24.06
C LEU A 205 -6.46 -0.88 -24.15
N SER A 206 -6.90 0.39 -24.21
CA SER A 206 -6.04 1.56 -24.04
C SER A 206 -6.61 2.45 -22.96
N LEU A 207 -5.75 2.95 -22.08
CA LEU A 207 -6.14 3.80 -20.96
C LEU A 207 -5.17 4.97 -20.81
N PHE A 208 -5.73 6.16 -20.76
CA PHE A 208 -5.06 7.35 -20.24
C PHE A 208 -5.87 7.90 -19.08
N SER A 209 -5.23 8.22 -17.97
CA SER A 209 -5.91 8.92 -16.87
C SER A 209 -5.03 9.97 -16.22
N LEU A 210 -5.65 11.09 -15.84
CA LEU A 210 -5.08 12.11 -14.98
C LEU A 210 -5.96 12.23 -13.74
N SER A 211 -5.41 12.01 -12.55
CA SER A 211 -6.20 11.92 -11.32
C SER A 211 -5.56 12.67 -10.16
N VAL A 212 -6.40 13.14 -9.25
CA VAL A 212 -6.04 13.74 -7.97
C VAL A 212 -6.85 13.07 -6.85
N GLY A 213 -6.23 12.87 -5.69
CA GLY A 213 -6.92 12.24 -4.58
C GLY A 213 -6.19 12.29 -3.26
N GLY A 214 -6.57 11.39 -2.36
CA GLY A 214 -5.98 11.27 -1.04
C GLY A 214 -5.77 9.81 -0.65
N ARG A 215 -4.69 9.56 0.08
CA ARG A 215 -4.36 8.27 0.72
C ARG A 215 -4.31 8.47 2.22
N GLY A 216 -4.99 7.62 2.98
CA GLY A 216 -4.88 7.53 4.43
C GLY A 216 -4.03 6.32 4.84
N TYR A 217 -3.01 6.53 5.65
CA TYR A 217 -2.15 5.46 6.13
C TYR A 217 -2.66 4.89 7.46
N LEU A 218 -2.73 3.57 7.55
CA LEU A 218 -3.20 2.87 8.75
C LEU A 218 -2.14 2.80 9.85
N SER A 219 -0.88 2.99 9.52
CA SER A 219 0.22 3.04 10.49
C SER A 219 1.23 4.13 10.14
N LYS A 220 2.07 4.50 11.12
CA LYS A 220 3.18 5.44 10.94
C LYS A 220 4.54 4.73 10.81
N ARG A 221 4.55 3.42 10.68
CA ARG A 221 5.75 2.59 10.55
C ARG A 221 6.34 2.69 9.15
N ASP A 222 7.53 2.13 8.99
CA ASP A 222 8.24 2.06 7.70
C ASP A 222 7.44 1.31 6.63
N VAL A 223 6.69 0.30 7.03
CA VAL A 223 5.70 -0.40 6.20
C VAL A 223 4.31 -0.03 6.71
N SER A 224 3.47 0.49 5.83
CA SER A 224 2.11 0.88 6.17
C SER A 224 1.12 0.54 5.07
N PRO A 225 0.07 -0.22 5.39
CA PRO A 225 -1.11 -0.29 4.55
C PRO A 225 -1.75 1.10 4.41
N PHE A 226 -2.37 1.34 3.27
CA PHE A 226 -3.15 2.55 3.02
C PHE A 226 -4.44 2.24 2.27
N VAL A 227 -5.39 3.14 2.39
CA VAL A 227 -6.59 3.20 1.57
C VAL A 227 -6.72 4.62 1.04
N GLY A 228 -7.28 4.76 -0.14
CA GLY A 228 -7.37 6.05 -0.80
C GLY A 228 -8.48 6.11 -1.83
N GLY A 229 -8.63 7.27 -2.42
CA GLY A 229 -9.55 7.51 -3.49
C GLY A 229 -9.47 8.96 -3.96
N GLY A 230 -10.18 9.23 -5.05
CA GLY A 230 -10.19 10.55 -5.66
C GLY A 230 -11.01 10.59 -6.92
N LEU A 231 -10.71 11.57 -7.74
CA LEU A 231 -11.37 11.79 -9.02
C LEU A 231 -10.34 12.14 -10.09
N GLY A 232 -10.71 11.96 -11.34
CA GLY A 232 -9.84 12.30 -12.46
C GLY A 232 -10.60 12.29 -13.78
N ILE A 233 -9.85 12.58 -14.82
CA ILE A 233 -10.26 12.40 -16.20
C ILE A 233 -9.72 11.06 -16.66
N LEU A 234 -10.58 10.27 -17.30
CA LEU A 234 -10.25 8.96 -17.84
C LEU A 234 -10.60 8.95 -19.32
N ASN A 235 -9.64 8.62 -20.15
CA ASN A 235 -9.81 8.18 -21.51
C ASN A 235 -9.64 6.67 -21.56
N LEU A 236 -10.64 5.98 -22.04
CA LEU A 236 -10.69 4.53 -22.10
C LEU A 236 -11.21 4.09 -23.46
N ASP A 237 -10.39 3.33 -24.17
CA ASP A 237 -10.73 2.68 -25.43
C ASP A 237 -10.68 1.18 -25.23
N ALA A 238 -11.72 0.49 -25.65
CA ALA A 238 -11.78 -0.96 -25.60
C ALA A 238 -12.30 -1.52 -26.92
N SER A 239 -11.62 -2.54 -27.43
CA SER A 239 -11.96 -3.21 -28.66
C SER A 239 -12.11 -4.72 -28.45
N GLU A 240 -13.06 -5.31 -29.15
CA GLU A 240 -13.27 -6.74 -29.25
C GLU A 240 -13.64 -7.07 -30.69
N GLY A 241 -12.83 -7.86 -31.37
CA GLY A 241 -13.09 -8.25 -32.75
C GLY A 241 -12.79 -9.71 -32.97
N ASP A 242 -13.70 -10.43 -33.60
CA ASP A 242 -13.42 -11.76 -34.14
C ASP A 242 -13.38 -11.63 -35.68
N PHE A 243 -12.19 -11.55 -36.21
CA PHE A 243 -11.95 -11.54 -37.66
C PHE A 243 -12.03 -12.95 -38.27
N SER A 244 -12.32 -14.00 -37.48
CA SER A 244 -12.35 -15.38 -37.96
C SER A 244 -13.54 -15.72 -38.88
N GLY A 245 -14.38 -14.74 -39.17
CA GLY A 245 -15.56 -14.92 -40.07
C GLY A 245 -16.72 -15.67 -39.42
N SER A 246 -16.66 -15.98 -38.14
CA SER A 246 -17.70 -16.71 -37.39
C SER A 246 -18.88 -15.80 -36.94
N GLY A 247 -18.85 -14.53 -37.25
CA GLY A 247 -19.98 -13.61 -37.02
C GLY A 247 -20.22 -13.18 -35.56
N THR A 248 -19.28 -13.44 -34.67
CA THR A 248 -19.36 -12.96 -33.29
C THR A 248 -18.84 -11.50 -33.21
N GLY A 249 -19.69 -10.59 -33.29
CA GLY A 249 -19.67 -9.15 -33.00
C GLY A 249 -18.33 -8.43 -32.90
N TYR A 250 -18.27 -7.31 -33.61
CA TYR A 250 -17.23 -6.29 -33.41
C TYR A 250 -17.70 -5.27 -32.39
N PHE A 251 -16.88 -4.95 -31.43
CA PHE A 251 -17.07 -3.84 -30.48
C PHE A 251 -15.84 -2.95 -30.48
N TYR A 252 -16.03 -1.68 -30.77
CA TYR A 252 -15.04 -0.64 -30.52
C TYR A 252 -15.74 0.46 -29.74
N GLY A 253 -15.38 0.62 -28.48
CA GLY A 253 -15.97 1.64 -27.62
C GLY A 253 -14.91 2.58 -27.09
N GLU A 254 -15.19 3.86 -27.23
CA GLU A 254 -14.38 4.95 -26.71
C GLU A 254 -15.16 5.72 -25.66
N ARG A 255 -14.46 6.17 -24.61
CA ARG A 255 -15.02 7.08 -23.62
C ARG A 255 -13.96 7.97 -23.03
N SER A 256 -14.23 9.27 -23.10
CA SER A 256 -13.54 10.31 -22.36
C SER A 256 -14.48 10.93 -21.34
N GLY A 257 -14.04 11.09 -20.10
CA GLY A 257 -14.89 11.71 -19.08
C GLY A 257 -14.34 11.63 -17.66
N VAL A 258 -15.15 12.07 -16.71
CA VAL A 258 -14.84 12.01 -15.30
C VAL A 258 -14.94 10.57 -14.79
N ALA A 259 -14.00 10.17 -13.96
CA ALA A 259 -14.04 8.92 -13.22
C ALA A 259 -13.71 9.18 -11.75
N PHE A 260 -14.37 8.46 -10.86
CA PHE A 260 -13.92 8.30 -9.48
C PHE A 260 -12.98 7.13 -9.41
N TYR A 261 -12.09 7.11 -8.42
CA TYR A 261 -11.32 5.91 -8.15
C TYR A 261 -11.25 5.60 -6.66
N VAL A 262 -11.07 4.33 -6.38
CA VAL A 262 -10.71 3.82 -5.05
C VAL A 262 -9.43 3.01 -5.17
N GLU A 263 -8.58 3.10 -4.15
CA GLU A 263 -7.32 2.38 -4.13
C GLU A 263 -7.01 1.84 -2.74
N ALA A 264 -6.27 0.76 -2.70
CA ALA A 264 -5.68 0.21 -1.49
C ALA A 264 -4.28 -0.32 -1.80
N GLY A 265 -3.44 -0.40 -0.78
CA GLY A 265 -2.09 -0.89 -1.01
C GLY A 265 -1.23 -0.91 0.24
N VAL A 266 0.06 -1.15 0.01
CA VAL A 266 1.09 -1.12 1.05
C VAL A 266 2.23 -0.24 0.56
N GLU A 267 2.60 0.76 1.37
CA GLU A 267 3.78 1.58 1.14
C GLU A 267 4.89 1.14 2.08
N MET A 268 6.08 0.92 1.53
CA MET A 268 7.30 0.48 2.20
C MET A 268 8.36 1.58 2.13
N LEU A 269 9.38 1.49 2.98
CA LEU A 269 10.50 2.44 3.05
C LEU A 269 10.04 3.88 3.36
N ARG A 270 8.96 4.04 4.11
CA ARG A 270 8.37 5.36 4.44
C ARG A 270 9.27 6.23 5.30
N LEU A 271 10.18 5.63 6.06
CA LEU A 271 11.19 6.31 6.85
C LEU A 271 12.41 6.76 6.02
N HIS A 272 12.45 6.37 4.74
CA HIS A 272 13.56 6.64 3.84
C HIS A 272 13.23 7.76 2.84
N ARG A 273 14.26 8.24 2.15
CA ARG A 273 14.09 9.24 1.10
C ARG A 273 13.31 8.68 -0.09
N GLY A 274 13.62 7.46 -0.51
CA GLY A 274 12.85 6.72 -1.51
C GLY A 274 11.76 5.88 -0.84
N ARG A 275 10.62 5.70 -1.50
CA ARG A 275 9.49 4.88 -1.05
C ARG A 275 9.04 3.96 -2.16
N VAL A 276 8.54 2.80 -1.80
CA VAL A 276 7.96 1.82 -2.73
C VAL A 276 6.53 1.56 -2.33
N ALA A 277 5.61 1.59 -3.28
CA ALA A 277 4.22 1.25 -3.04
C ALA A 277 3.74 0.14 -3.99
N LEU A 278 3.04 -0.84 -3.44
CA LEU A 278 2.21 -1.79 -4.16
C LEU A 278 0.76 -1.29 -4.06
N VAL A 279 0.10 -1.13 -5.20
CA VAL A 279 -1.22 -0.49 -5.29
C VAL A 279 -2.17 -1.38 -6.07
N VAL A 280 -3.39 -1.50 -5.57
CA VAL A 280 -4.55 -2.01 -6.31
C VAL A 280 -5.54 -0.86 -6.40
N ARG A 281 -6.01 -0.53 -7.60
CA ARG A 281 -6.91 0.58 -7.86
C ARG A 281 -8.02 0.19 -8.84
N ALA A 282 -9.24 0.58 -8.53
CA ALA A 282 -10.38 0.49 -9.42
C ALA A 282 -10.81 1.90 -9.84
N ASP A 283 -10.91 2.13 -11.15
CA ASP A 283 -11.45 3.35 -11.71
C ASP A 283 -12.91 3.13 -12.07
N LEU A 284 -13.77 4.02 -11.60
CA LEU A 284 -15.23 3.97 -11.74
C LEU A 284 -15.67 5.10 -12.68
N PRO A 285 -15.74 4.85 -14.01
CA PRO A 285 -16.19 5.86 -14.95
C PRO A 285 -17.63 6.29 -14.66
N THR A 286 -17.95 7.55 -14.84
CA THR A 286 -19.31 8.06 -14.64
C THR A 286 -20.29 7.66 -15.74
N ALA A 287 -19.80 7.12 -16.85
CA ALA A 287 -20.61 6.65 -17.95
C ALA A 287 -19.99 5.45 -18.67
N ALA A 288 -20.84 4.68 -19.32
CA ALA A 288 -20.45 3.50 -20.09
C ALA A 288 -19.68 3.89 -21.37
N LEU A 289 -18.83 2.96 -21.83
CA LEU A 289 -18.27 2.96 -23.18
C LEU A 289 -19.41 2.85 -24.20
N ARG A 290 -19.30 3.59 -25.29
CA ARG A 290 -20.26 3.52 -26.39
C ARG A 290 -19.53 3.19 -27.68
N SER A 291 -20.04 2.23 -28.42
CA SER A 291 -19.67 2.01 -29.81
C SER A 291 -20.72 2.60 -30.72
N GLU A 292 -20.29 3.17 -31.82
CA GLU A 292 -21.21 3.59 -32.89
C GLU A 292 -21.78 2.37 -33.64
N ALA A 293 -22.92 2.57 -34.28
CA ALA A 293 -23.46 1.56 -35.18
C ALA A 293 -22.58 1.52 -36.44
N ILE A 294 -22.25 0.33 -36.89
CA ILE A 294 -21.50 0.13 -38.12
C ILE A 294 -22.48 -0.38 -39.18
N GLU A 295 -22.61 0.35 -40.28
CA GLU A 295 -23.44 -0.09 -41.41
C GLU A 295 -22.81 -1.28 -42.15
N ALA A 296 -23.64 -2.18 -42.64
CA ALA A 296 -23.19 -3.27 -43.48
C ALA A 296 -22.62 -2.72 -44.79
N TRP A 297 -21.50 -3.21 -45.19
CA TRP A 297 -20.97 -2.97 -46.50
C TRP A 297 -20.49 -4.28 -47.15
N SER A 298 -20.56 -4.37 -48.43
CA SER A 298 -20.00 -5.47 -49.19
C SER A 298 -19.47 -4.97 -50.54
N TYR A 299 -18.39 -5.55 -51.00
CA TYR A 299 -17.91 -5.39 -52.35
C TYR A 299 -17.55 -6.76 -52.94
N TRP A 300 -17.69 -6.87 -54.24
CA TRP A 300 -17.32 -8.02 -55.00
C TRP A 300 -15.93 -7.86 -55.57
N ASP A 301 -15.02 -8.79 -55.28
CA ASP A 301 -13.69 -8.82 -55.88
C ASP A 301 -13.70 -9.83 -57.09
N GLU A 302 -13.65 -9.28 -58.30
CA GLU A 302 -13.67 -10.10 -59.51
C GLU A 302 -12.42 -10.97 -59.64
N SER A 303 -11.26 -10.52 -59.17
CA SER A 303 -9.99 -11.24 -59.26
C SER A 303 -9.97 -12.46 -58.34
N ALA A 304 -10.51 -12.33 -57.15
CA ALA A 304 -10.66 -13.40 -56.18
C ALA A 304 -11.94 -14.22 -56.33
N ARG A 305 -12.87 -13.75 -57.19
CA ARG A 305 -14.25 -14.30 -57.33
C ARG A 305 -14.95 -14.52 -55.98
N ARG A 306 -14.78 -13.54 -55.08
CA ARG A 306 -15.33 -13.58 -53.71
C ARG A 306 -15.98 -12.26 -53.34
N SER A 307 -17.06 -12.34 -52.58
CA SER A 307 -17.63 -11.21 -51.91
C SER A 307 -16.95 -11.04 -50.57
N TYR A 308 -16.47 -9.79 -50.32
CA TYR A 308 -16.01 -9.37 -49.03
C TYR A 308 -17.01 -8.37 -48.47
N GLY A 309 -17.30 -8.46 -47.18
CA GLY A 309 -18.24 -7.56 -46.57
C GLY A 309 -18.21 -7.68 -45.06
N GLN A 310 -18.70 -6.64 -44.42
CA GLN A 310 -18.87 -6.56 -42.99
C GLN A 310 -20.38 -6.49 -42.69
N PRO A 311 -20.89 -7.34 -41.80
CA PRO A 311 -22.28 -7.22 -41.36
C PRO A 311 -22.54 -5.90 -40.61
N ALA A 312 -23.78 -5.47 -40.55
CA ALA A 312 -24.17 -4.35 -39.70
C ALA A 312 -24.05 -4.74 -38.22
N TYR A 313 -23.46 -3.87 -37.43
CA TYR A 313 -23.44 -4.01 -35.98
C TYR A 313 -24.20 -2.86 -35.35
N PRO A 314 -25.15 -3.15 -34.44
CA PRO A 314 -25.88 -2.09 -33.74
C PRO A 314 -24.96 -1.37 -32.76
N ALA A 315 -25.29 -0.11 -32.47
CA ALA A 315 -24.65 0.64 -31.38
C ALA A 315 -24.76 -0.14 -30.06
N GLN A 316 -23.67 -0.24 -29.34
CA GLN A 316 -23.61 -0.94 -28.07
C GLN A 316 -23.15 -0.03 -26.96
N SER A 317 -23.51 -0.35 -25.72
CA SER A 317 -23.04 0.35 -24.52
C SER A 317 -22.60 -0.68 -23.47
N ARG A 318 -21.38 -0.57 -22.99
CA ARG A 318 -20.83 -1.47 -21.95
C ARG A 318 -20.22 -0.68 -20.83
N TYR A 319 -20.53 -1.05 -19.58
CA TYR A 319 -19.88 -0.45 -18.43
C TYR A 319 -18.62 -1.25 -18.12
N VAL A 320 -17.47 -0.62 -18.18
CA VAL A 320 -16.15 -1.22 -18.00
C VAL A 320 -15.46 -0.53 -16.84
N VAL A 321 -14.95 -1.32 -15.90
CA VAL A 321 -14.20 -0.86 -14.74
C VAL A 321 -12.75 -1.29 -14.88
N PRO A 322 -11.81 -0.38 -15.15
CA PRO A 322 -10.39 -0.71 -15.13
C PRO A 322 -9.92 -1.02 -13.71
N LEU A 323 -9.39 -2.22 -13.52
CA LEU A 323 -8.71 -2.64 -12.29
C LEU A 323 -7.21 -2.61 -12.54
N THR A 324 -6.49 -1.79 -11.82
CA THR A 324 -5.04 -1.62 -11.95
C THR A 324 -4.33 -2.29 -10.78
N ILE A 325 -3.30 -3.08 -11.07
CA ILE A 325 -2.34 -3.57 -10.08
C ILE A 325 -0.97 -3.00 -10.48
N GLY A 326 -0.31 -2.30 -9.57
CA GLY A 326 0.92 -1.62 -9.91
C GLY A 326 1.92 -1.52 -8.78
N VAL A 327 3.16 -1.25 -9.17
CA VAL A 327 4.27 -0.92 -8.26
C VAL A 327 4.79 0.46 -8.63
N SER A 328 4.93 1.33 -7.64
CA SER A 328 5.49 2.66 -7.84
C SER A 328 6.63 2.94 -6.87
N VAL A 329 7.58 3.77 -7.32
CA VAL A 329 8.69 4.27 -6.52
C VAL A 329 8.58 5.80 -6.46
N ALA A 330 8.70 6.38 -5.27
CA ALA A 330 8.66 7.81 -5.05
C ALA A 330 9.96 8.30 -4.40
N PHE A 331 10.47 9.48 -4.82
CA PHE A 331 11.76 10.05 -4.43
C PHE A 331 11.61 11.41 -3.75
#